data_833e4f04305cebc565c4a858446a1bc3
#
_entry.id   833e4f04305cebc565c4a858446a1bc3
#
_cell.length_a   1.000
_cell.length_b   1.000
_cell.length_c   1.000
_cell.angle_alpha   90.00
_cell.angle_beta   90.00
_cell.angle_gamma   90.00
#
_symmetry.space_group_name_H-M   'P 1'
#
loop_
_entity.id
_entity.type
_entity.pdbx_description
1 polymer ?
#
loop_
_entity_poly.entity_id
_entity_poly.type
_entity_poly.pdbx_seq_one_letter_code
_entity_poly.pdbx_strand_id
1 'polypeptide(L)'
;MTYPMRDLSLLACSLGAALLAACGDDGGNTTETGTTGNTTGNTTTPTTGGPTGDPGTTDTATTGSPTGDPTTAAPTTDDPSATDTGTSTTTSDTTTGGPVCPYTPVDGTPSVALELIANGFDRPVLTLPHPKQPDRLYVVEQGGHIKILEPGQTMAPPDSDAFLYVPVKNENATEIGAEQGLLGFAFHPNFPDDPRVYINYQSQPGDGRTLIDEYKLDANNPDKVDPASRRLVYAVGQPAGNHNGGMILFDKDGMMMIGMGDGGGSGDQFDTSRDNKSQHAKILRIDVEPDGKPDSNKACNNCPMVDGFDFTVPADNPFVGDNAYAPEVWATGVRNPWRFSIDPVTDTMYIADVGQGAWEEVSIGKAAADFGWNIMEGNHCFGGAPCDESAGPGGVNKDGLTAPIAEFSHNDKSRCSITGAYVYHSCEVPAWDGVYFYADFCSAEVFALRWDGNTVTELGVVTNTNGERILGSGYNGHGDVIINTVVADGLGTLLDGKIYRIVPGA
;
A
#
# COMPACT_ATOMS: atom_id res chain seq x y z
N MET A 1 0.69 33.85 58.13
CA MET A 1 -0.58 33.12 57.92
C MET A 1 -0.26 32.02 56.98
N THR A 2 -0.10 30.85 57.54
CA THR A 2 0.24 29.58 56.88
C THR A 2 -1.03 28.85 56.48
N TYR A 3 -1.18 28.48 55.23
CA TYR A 3 -2.19 27.49 54.78
C TYR A 3 -1.48 26.20 54.37
N PRO A 4 -2.02 25.04 54.77
CA PRO A 4 -1.35 23.77 54.56
C PRO A 4 -1.59 23.18 53.15
N MET A 5 -0.54 22.56 52.62
CA MET A 5 -0.61 21.66 51.48
C MET A 5 -1.54 20.48 51.78
N ARG A 6 -2.49 20.22 50.90
CA ARG A 6 -3.24 18.97 50.88
C ARG A 6 -2.73 18.10 49.70
N ASP A 7 -2.52 16.86 50.05
CA ASP A 7 -2.08 15.75 49.20
C ASP A 7 -2.80 15.70 47.85
N LEU A 8 -1.99 15.68 46.77
CA LEU A 8 -2.37 15.30 45.41
C LEU A 8 -1.66 13.98 45.05
N SER A 9 -2.05 12.93 45.73
CA SER A 9 -1.61 11.58 45.38
C SER A 9 -2.82 10.66 45.32
N LEU A 10 -3.65 10.76 44.25
CA LEU A 10 -4.67 9.75 43.88
C LEU A 10 -5.45 10.21 42.64
N LEU A 11 -4.75 10.50 41.51
CA LEU A 11 -5.42 10.65 40.18
C LEU A 11 -4.48 10.30 39.02
N ALA A 12 -3.63 9.32 39.20
CA ALA A 12 -2.68 8.90 38.11
C ALA A 12 -2.90 7.44 37.67
N CYS A 13 -4.14 6.93 37.77
CA CYS A 13 -4.38 5.53 37.44
C CYS A 13 -5.66 5.27 36.61
N SER A 14 -6.10 6.24 35.79
CA SER A 14 -7.28 6.02 34.92
C SER A 14 -7.20 6.64 33.52
N LEU A 15 -6.02 7.05 33.04
CA LEU A 15 -5.83 7.52 31.65
C LEU A 15 -4.83 6.68 30.83
N GLY A 16 -4.41 5.54 31.35
CA GLY A 16 -3.46 4.66 30.64
C GLY A 16 -4.11 3.57 29.77
N ALA A 17 -5.44 3.50 29.69
CA ALA A 17 -6.13 2.38 29.05
C ALA A 17 -6.84 2.71 27.73
N ALA A 18 -6.75 3.96 27.26
CA ALA A 18 -7.42 4.37 26.01
C ALA A 18 -6.50 4.46 24.78
N LEU A 19 -5.19 4.21 24.94
CA LEU A 19 -4.21 4.37 23.85
C LEU A 19 -3.77 3.07 23.16
N LEU A 20 -4.39 1.94 23.47
CA LEU A 20 -4.04 0.63 22.85
C LEU A 20 -5.13 0.06 21.95
N ALA A 21 -6.18 0.83 21.65
CA ALA A 21 -7.34 0.34 20.90
C ALA A 21 -7.26 0.53 19.37
N ALA A 22 -6.16 1.04 18.84
CA ALA A 22 -5.99 1.19 17.37
C ALA A 22 -5.34 -0.02 16.69
N CYS A 23 -4.72 -0.93 17.45
CA CYS A 23 -3.99 -2.08 16.91
C CYS A 23 -4.13 -3.33 17.79
N GLY A 24 -5.32 -3.77 18.13
CA GLY A 24 -5.51 -5.04 18.81
C GLY A 24 -6.51 -4.98 19.95
N ASP A 25 -7.69 -5.50 19.73
CA ASP A 25 -8.69 -5.75 20.76
C ASP A 25 -8.53 -7.20 21.23
N ASP A 26 -7.93 -7.36 22.42
CA ASP A 26 -7.84 -8.66 23.08
C ASP A 26 -9.23 -9.09 23.55
N GLY A 27 -9.81 -10.10 22.88
CA GLY A 27 -11.06 -10.76 23.25
C GLY A 27 -10.99 -11.44 24.60
N GLY A 28 -11.27 -10.72 25.66
CA GLY A 28 -11.50 -11.25 27.00
C GLY A 28 -12.82 -12.01 27.11
N ASN A 29 -12.75 -13.32 27.14
CA ASN A 29 -13.84 -14.25 27.40
C ASN A 29 -14.32 -14.12 28.85
N THR A 30 -15.47 -13.47 29.09
CA THR A 30 -16.15 -13.52 30.38
C THR A 30 -17.33 -14.48 30.30
N THR A 31 -17.20 -15.64 30.93
CA THR A 31 -18.26 -16.59 31.24
C THR A 31 -19.24 -15.95 32.21
N GLU A 32 -20.47 -15.69 31.79
CA GLU A 32 -21.59 -15.53 32.71
C GLU A 32 -22.46 -16.77 32.70
N THR A 33 -22.56 -17.36 33.88
CA THR A 33 -23.51 -18.45 34.24
C THR A 33 -24.85 -17.84 34.60
N GLY A 34 -25.95 -18.43 34.09
CA GLY A 34 -27.22 -18.22 34.77
C GLY A 34 -28.52 -18.43 34.01
N THR A 35 -29.02 -19.60 34.13
CA THR A 35 -30.41 -20.02 34.50
C THR A 35 -31.51 -20.07 33.46
N THR A 36 -31.84 -21.29 33.13
CA THR A 36 -33.14 -21.99 32.91
C THR A 36 -34.39 -21.18 32.54
N GLY A 37 -35.02 -21.58 31.46
CA GLY A 37 -36.43 -21.32 31.14
C GLY A 37 -36.93 -22.20 30.00
N ASN A 38 -37.57 -23.26 30.35
CA ASN A 38 -38.18 -24.34 29.55
C ASN A 38 -39.48 -23.88 28.88
N THR A 39 -39.76 -24.24 27.61
CA THR A 39 -41.08 -24.83 27.17
C THR A 39 -41.05 -25.21 25.68
N THR A 40 -41.13 -26.47 25.48
CA THR A 40 -42.03 -27.36 24.66
C THR A 40 -42.47 -26.93 23.25
N GLY A 41 -42.12 -27.77 22.29
CA GLY A 41 -43.01 -28.51 21.38
C GLY A 41 -43.20 -27.86 19.99
N ASN A 42 -43.06 -28.50 18.91
CA ASN A 42 -43.55 -29.76 18.45
C ASN A 42 -42.97 -30.12 17.05
N THR A 43 -42.77 -31.39 16.87
CA THR A 43 -42.48 -32.19 15.67
C THR A 43 -43.35 -31.91 14.44
N THR A 44 -42.76 -32.02 13.22
CA THR A 44 -43.21 -33.01 12.19
C THR A 44 -42.29 -33.04 10.99
N THR A 45 -41.67 -34.17 10.74
CA THR A 45 -41.32 -34.70 9.41
C THR A 45 -42.50 -35.52 8.90
N PRO A 46 -42.72 -35.74 7.58
CA PRO A 46 -42.14 -36.90 6.91
C PRO A 46 -41.79 -36.72 5.38
N THR A 47 -40.77 -37.39 4.97
CA THR A 47 -40.60 -38.57 4.09
C THR A 47 -41.03 -38.56 2.62
N THR A 48 -40.07 -38.98 1.81
CA THR A 48 -40.05 -39.92 0.67
C THR A 48 -40.47 -39.48 -0.73
N GLY A 49 -39.65 -39.85 -1.70
CA GLY A 49 -40.02 -40.12 -3.07
C GLY A 49 -38.96 -39.90 -4.11
N GLY A 50 -38.04 -40.83 -4.34
CA GLY A 50 -37.51 -41.07 -5.68
C GLY A 50 -38.39 -42.12 -6.36
N PRO A 51 -38.20 -42.49 -7.61
CA PRO A 51 -36.96 -43.06 -8.17
C PRO A 51 -36.71 -42.85 -9.70
N THR A 52 -35.47 -43.20 -10.10
CA THR A 52 -35.07 -43.98 -11.30
C THR A 52 -35.37 -43.51 -12.73
N GLY A 53 -34.34 -43.58 -13.55
CA GLY A 53 -34.46 -43.75 -14.99
C GLY A 53 -33.23 -43.35 -15.79
N ASP A 54 -32.23 -44.21 -15.87
CA ASP A 54 -31.29 -44.38 -17.00
C ASP A 54 -31.93 -45.39 -17.97
N PRO A 55 -31.58 -45.61 -19.22
CA PRO A 55 -30.23 -45.64 -19.83
C PRO A 55 -30.10 -45.30 -21.34
N GLY A 56 -28.85 -45.22 -21.78
CA GLY A 56 -28.36 -45.80 -23.04
C GLY A 56 -28.39 -44.87 -24.25
N THR A 57 -27.53 -44.87 -25.16
CA THR A 57 -26.51 -45.77 -25.71
C THR A 57 -25.70 -45.02 -26.79
N THR A 58 -24.38 -45.29 -26.89
CA THR A 58 -23.56 -45.62 -28.08
C THR A 58 -23.70 -44.75 -29.35
N ASP A 59 -22.71 -44.36 -30.07
CA ASP A 59 -21.48 -44.92 -30.69
C ASP A 59 -20.87 -43.80 -31.54
N THR A 60 -19.71 -43.70 -31.91
CA THR A 60 -18.62 -44.42 -32.52
C THR A 60 -17.61 -43.43 -33.11
N ALA A 61 -16.36 -43.78 -33.02
CA ALA A 61 -15.18 -43.15 -33.58
C ALA A 61 -15.17 -43.02 -35.13
N THR A 62 -14.39 -42.05 -35.61
CA THR A 62 -13.50 -42.35 -36.76
C THR A 62 -12.29 -41.41 -36.81
N THR A 63 -11.20 -42.02 -36.91
CA THR A 63 -9.80 -41.74 -37.26
C THR A 63 -9.58 -40.86 -38.51
N GLY A 64 -8.47 -40.10 -38.48
CA GLY A 64 -7.91 -39.53 -39.71
C GLY A 64 -6.68 -38.63 -39.45
N SER A 65 -5.50 -39.24 -39.31
CA SER A 65 -4.22 -38.57 -39.58
C SER A 65 -3.79 -38.95 -41.01
N PRO A 66 -3.07 -38.09 -41.74
CA PRO A 66 -1.68 -38.43 -42.00
C PRO A 66 -0.68 -37.27 -42.07
N THR A 67 0.43 -37.48 -41.46
CA THR A 67 1.86 -37.43 -41.87
C THR A 67 2.26 -36.54 -43.04
N GLY A 68 3.34 -35.78 -42.86
CA GLY A 68 4.13 -35.16 -43.89
C GLY A 68 5.28 -34.30 -43.39
N ASP A 69 6.40 -34.90 -43.06
CA ASP A 69 7.76 -34.36 -43.02
C ASP A 69 8.52 -34.97 -44.23
N PRO A 70 9.70 -34.57 -44.65
CA PRO A 70 10.65 -33.51 -44.26
C PRO A 70 11.26 -32.76 -45.49
N THR A 71 12.10 -31.74 -45.28
CA THR A 71 13.45 -31.70 -45.89
C THR A 71 14.33 -30.56 -45.39
N THR A 72 15.48 -30.94 -45.01
CA THR A 72 16.77 -30.29 -44.73
C THR A 72 17.29 -29.31 -45.79
N ALA A 73 17.95 -28.23 -45.34
CA ALA A 73 19.26 -27.78 -45.88
C ALA A 73 19.85 -26.61 -45.03
N ALA A 74 21.00 -26.81 -44.50
CA ALA A 74 22.05 -25.83 -44.22
C ALA A 74 23.27 -26.26 -45.05
N PRO A 75 24.43 -25.56 -45.11
CA PRO A 75 24.82 -24.23 -44.68
C PRO A 75 25.62 -23.45 -45.77
N THR A 76 25.95 -22.20 -45.55
CA THR A 76 27.25 -21.65 -46.01
C THR A 76 27.72 -20.46 -45.15
N THR A 77 28.91 -20.56 -44.72
CA THR A 77 29.84 -19.58 -44.15
C THR A 77 30.15 -18.45 -45.11
N ASP A 78 30.29 -17.21 -44.57
CA ASP A 78 31.40 -16.29 -44.91
C ASP A 78 31.35 -15.04 -44.02
N ASP A 79 32.41 -14.83 -43.24
CA ASP A 79 32.85 -13.57 -42.64
C ASP A 79 33.73 -12.81 -43.66
N PRO A 80 33.71 -11.50 -43.78
CA PRO A 80 34.68 -10.71 -42.99
C PRO A 80 34.25 -9.29 -42.53
N SER A 81 34.67 -8.96 -41.30
CA SER A 81 35.28 -7.68 -40.91
C SER A 81 34.80 -6.38 -41.58
N ALA A 82 34.01 -5.57 -40.84
CA ALA A 82 34.05 -4.12 -40.98
C ALA A 82 33.82 -3.49 -39.57
N THR A 83 34.85 -2.84 -39.10
CA THR A 83 34.85 -1.89 -37.99
C THR A 83 33.94 -0.72 -38.35
N ASP A 84 32.81 -0.60 -37.66
CA ASP A 84 31.99 0.61 -37.68
C ASP A 84 31.98 1.23 -36.28
N THR A 85 32.64 2.38 -36.16
CA THR A 85 32.58 3.27 -35.02
C THR A 85 31.26 4.04 -35.07
N GLY A 86 30.18 3.39 -34.68
CA GLY A 86 28.90 4.03 -34.50
C GLY A 86 28.81 4.68 -33.13
N THR A 87 28.86 6.00 -33.11
CA THR A 87 28.45 6.81 -31.95
C THR A 87 27.00 6.47 -31.61
N SER A 88 26.79 5.69 -30.55
CA SER A 88 25.48 5.43 -30.00
C SER A 88 24.94 6.71 -29.36
N THR A 89 24.07 7.39 -30.07
CA THR A 89 23.17 8.37 -29.47
C THR A 89 22.10 7.56 -28.70
N THR A 90 22.29 7.44 -27.41
CA THR A 90 21.25 6.99 -26.50
C THR A 90 20.11 7.98 -26.53
N THR A 91 19.03 7.65 -27.22
CA THR A 91 17.73 8.26 -26.98
C THR A 91 17.31 7.82 -25.58
N SER A 92 17.34 8.76 -24.64
CA SER A 92 16.80 8.56 -23.30
C SER A 92 15.28 8.40 -23.42
N ASP A 93 14.83 7.16 -23.31
CA ASP A 93 13.43 6.85 -23.05
C ASP A 93 13.14 7.30 -21.61
N THR A 94 12.22 8.26 -21.46
CA THR A 94 11.84 8.85 -20.18
C THR A 94 10.84 7.92 -19.48
N THR A 95 11.36 6.89 -18.82
CA THR A 95 10.66 6.22 -17.76
C THR A 95 10.88 6.99 -16.45
N THR A 96 9.87 7.07 -15.61
CA THR A 96 9.85 7.73 -14.29
C THR A 96 10.74 7.04 -13.26
N GLY A 97 11.92 6.56 -13.65
CA GLY A 97 12.90 5.92 -12.79
C GLY A 97 13.98 6.91 -12.37
N GLY A 98 14.39 6.85 -11.11
CA GLY A 98 15.56 7.55 -10.59
C GLY A 98 16.83 7.19 -11.39
N PRO A 99 17.97 7.88 -11.15
CA PRO A 99 19.20 7.65 -11.88
C PRO A 99 19.67 6.21 -11.67
N VAL A 100 19.76 5.45 -12.75
CA VAL A 100 20.40 4.13 -12.72
C VAL A 100 21.89 4.34 -12.61
N CYS A 101 22.48 3.96 -11.49
CA CYS A 101 23.91 4.15 -11.25
C CYS A 101 24.71 3.10 -12.02
N PRO A 102 25.82 3.50 -12.69
CA PRO A 102 26.59 2.59 -13.52
C PRO A 102 27.56 1.71 -12.71
N TYR A 103 27.08 1.03 -11.66
CA TYR A 103 27.91 0.13 -10.86
C TYR A 103 27.17 -1.17 -10.54
N THR A 104 27.95 -2.19 -10.21
CA THR A 104 27.41 -3.47 -9.72
C THR A 104 27.15 -3.36 -8.21
N PRO A 105 26.00 -3.82 -7.70
CA PRO A 105 25.73 -3.91 -6.26
C PRO A 105 26.88 -4.64 -5.55
N VAL A 106 27.24 -4.15 -4.37
CA VAL A 106 28.30 -4.73 -3.54
C VAL A 106 27.65 -5.46 -2.37
N ASP A 107 28.06 -6.71 -2.11
CA ASP A 107 27.57 -7.46 -0.96
C ASP A 107 27.98 -6.78 0.35
N GLY A 108 27.07 -6.81 1.33
CA GLY A 108 27.32 -6.31 2.68
C GLY A 108 26.07 -5.77 3.36
N THR A 109 26.13 -5.66 4.69
CA THR A 109 25.12 -4.93 5.47
C THR A 109 25.64 -3.52 5.69
N PRO A 110 25.05 -2.51 5.04
CA PRO A 110 25.52 -1.14 5.21
C PRO A 110 25.19 -0.62 6.62
N SER A 111 26.11 0.16 7.18
CA SER A 111 25.80 1.02 8.34
C SER A 111 24.88 2.15 7.90
N VAL A 112 23.76 2.35 8.59
CA VAL A 112 22.71 3.31 8.22
C VAL A 112 22.52 4.35 9.33
N ALA A 113 22.41 5.61 8.93
CA ALA A 113 22.00 6.71 9.79
C ALA A 113 20.85 7.51 9.13
N LEU A 114 20.25 8.40 9.89
CA LEU A 114 19.18 9.29 9.42
C LEU A 114 19.69 10.73 9.46
N GLU A 115 19.64 11.42 8.31
CA GLU A 115 19.94 12.84 8.20
C GLU A 115 18.64 13.64 8.13
N LEU A 116 18.43 14.57 9.08
CA LEU A 116 17.26 15.45 9.06
C LEU A 116 17.34 16.39 7.85
N ILE A 117 16.34 16.31 6.98
CA ILE A 117 16.17 17.24 5.85
C ILE A 117 15.41 18.48 6.31
N ALA A 118 14.21 18.30 6.87
CA ALA A 118 13.35 19.39 7.31
C ALA A 118 12.37 18.95 8.38
N ASN A 119 11.82 19.94 9.13
CA ASN A 119 10.80 19.75 10.16
C ASN A 119 9.65 20.77 10.02
N GLY A 120 8.70 20.75 10.94
CA GLY A 120 7.55 21.68 10.96
C GLY A 120 6.38 21.23 10.07
N PHE A 121 6.31 19.98 9.69
CA PHE A 121 5.17 19.41 8.94
C PHE A 121 4.05 18.94 9.88
N ASP A 122 2.82 18.94 9.38
CA ASP A 122 1.68 18.30 10.05
C ASP A 122 1.52 16.85 9.58
N ARG A 123 2.03 15.88 10.35
CA ARG A 123 1.89 14.44 10.06
C ARG A 123 2.23 14.09 8.60
N PRO A 124 3.51 14.23 8.18
CA PRO A 124 3.92 13.89 6.83
C PRO A 124 3.84 12.38 6.60
N VAL A 125 3.08 11.94 5.58
CA VAL A 125 2.83 10.53 5.29
C VAL A 125 3.48 10.04 4.00
N LEU A 126 3.85 10.96 3.10
CA LEU A 126 4.47 10.63 1.82
C LEU A 126 5.36 11.78 1.36
N THR A 127 6.53 11.48 0.79
CA THR A 127 7.42 12.46 0.18
C THR A 127 7.85 11.98 -1.20
N LEU A 128 7.58 12.77 -2.24
CA LEU A 128 7.93 12.45 -3.62
C LEU A 128 8.73 13.59 -4.26
N PRO A 129 9.69 13.28 -5.14
CA PRO A 129 10.41 14.32 -5.90
C PRO A 129 9.54 14.84 -7.06
N HIS A 130 9.79 16.05 -7.47
CA HIS A 130 9.32 16.54 -8.77
C HIS A 130 9.97 15.72 -9.89
N PRO A 131 9.23 15.15 -10.86
CA PRO A 131 9.78 14.22 -11.85
C PRO A 131 10.96 14.73 -12.68
N LYS A 132 11.10 16.06 -12.88
CA LYS A 132 12.21 16.69 -13.63
C LYS A 132 13.08 17.64 -12.80
N GLN A 133 12.89 17.71 -11.47
CA GLN A 133 13.65 18.55 -10.53
C GLN A 133 14.00 17.73 -9.29
N PRO A 134 15.09 16.96 -9.30
CA PRO A 134 15.36 15.90 -8.33
C PRO A 134 15.46 16.36 -6.87
N ASP A 135 15.86 17.61 -6.64
CA ASP A 135 16.02 18.20 -5.30
C ASP A 135 14.75 18.87 -4.76
N ARG A 136 13.69 18.94 -5.58
CA ARG A 136 12.43 19.56 -5.21
C ARG A 136 11.45 18.51 -4.76
N LEU A 137 11.01 18.58 -3.49
CA LEU A 137 10.19 17.55 -2.86
C LEU A 137 8.76 18.03 -2.61
N TYR A 138 7.82 17.14 -2.82
CA TYR A 138 6.41 17.31 -2.47
C TYR A 138 6.12 16.46 -1.23
N VAL A 139 5.78 17.12 -0.14
CA VAL A 139 5.49 16.48 1.14
C VAL A 139 3.98 16.49 1.37
N VAL A 140 3.41 15.30 1.48
CA VAL A 140 1.98 15.09 1.73
C VAL A 140 1.74 15.05 3.22
N GLU A 141 0.95 15.97 3.72
CA GLU A 141 0.53 16.03 5.10
C GLU A 141 -0.87 15.40 5.24
N GLN A 142 -1.03 14.50 6.18
CA GLN A 142 -2.29 13.80 6.43
C GLN A 142 -3.46 14.77 6.69
N GLY A 143 -3.16 15.97 7.21
CA GLY A 143 -4.11 17.06 7.46
C GLY A 143 -4.67 17.73 6.21
N GLY A 144 -4.32 17.29 5.00
CA GLY A 144 -4.92 17.76 3.76
C GLY A 144 -4.05 18.69 2.92
N HIS A 145 -2.82 18.99 3.34
CA HIS A 145 -1.91 19.83 2.57
C HIS A 145 -0.88 19.01 1.80
N ILE A 146 -0.50 19.50 0.63
CA ILE A 146 0.74 19.11 -0.05
C ILE A 146 1.62 20.32 -0.12
N LYS A 147 2.82 20.23 0.43
CA LYS A 147 3.79 21.31 0.50
C LYS A 147 5.00 21.04 -0.39
N ILE A 148 5.49 22.07 -1.06
CA ILE A 148 6.73 21.99 -1.84
C ILE A 148 7.89 22.42 -0.94
N LEU A 149 8.84 21.53 -0.75
CA LEU A 149 10.11 21.83 -0.10
C LEU A 149 11.17 22.09 -1.17
N GLU A 150 11.65 23.33 -1.23
CA GLU A 150 12.68 23.73 -2.17
C GLU A 150 14.08 23.30 -1.69
N PRO A 151 15.05 23.12 -2.61
CA PRO A 151 16.41 22.75 -2.25
C PRO A 151 17.02 23.65 -1.17
N GLY A 152 17.50 23.03 -0.09
CA GLY A 152 18.13 23.73 1.03
C GLY A 152 17.17 24.32 2.06
N GLN A 153 15.86 24.20 1.90
CA GLN A 153 14.91 24.51 2.96
C GLN A 153 14.95 23.44 4.05
N THR A 154 14.93 23.86 5.32
CA THR A 154 14.97 22.98 6.49
C THR A 154 13.72 23.06 7.34
N MET A 155 12.72 23.84 6.90
CA MET A 155 11.44 24.04 7.56
C MET A 155 10.31 23.90 6.56
N ALA A 156 9.19 23.31 6.97
CA ALA A 156 7.97 23.27 6.17
C ALA A 156 7.52 24.67 5.77
N PRO A 157 7.10 24.88 4.51
CA PRO A 157 6.44 26.13 4.12
C PRO A 157 5.13 26.33 4.92
N PRO A 158 4.66 27.58 5.09
CA PRO A 158 3.37 27.85 5.72
C PRO A 158 2.22 27.29 4.86
N ASP A 159 1.08 26.96 5.49
CA ASP A 159 -0.11 26.40 4.82
C ASP A 159 -0.64 27.29 3.69
N SER A 160 -0.49 28.62 3.80
CA SER A 160 -0.84 29.58 2.74
C SER A 160 -0.09 29.34 1.44
N ASP A 161 1.07 28.72 1.51
CA ASP A 161 1.96 28.45 0.38
C ASP A 161 1.85 26.99 -0.12
N ALA A 162 0.94 26.19 0.45
CA ALA A 162 0.73 24.80 0.04
C ALA A 162 0.45 24.71 -1.48
N PHE A 163 1.02 23.71 -2.12
CA PHE A 163 0.76 23.34 -3.51
C PHE A 163 -0.71 22.98 -3.74
N LEU A 164 -1.29 22.23 -2.80
CA LEU A 164 -2.68 21.84 -2.75
C LEU A 164 -3.15 21.81 -1.29
N TYR A 165 -4.41 22.21 -1.07
CA TYR A 165 -5.14 21.91 0.15
C TYR A 165 -6.51 21.33 -0.19
N VAL A 166 -6.89 20.26 0.51
CA VAL A 166 -8.24 19.68 0.47
C VAL A 166 -8.74 19.44 1.88
N PRO A 167 -10.02 19.72 2.18
CA PRO A 167 -10.60 19.41 3.49
C PRO A 167 -10.78 17.90 3.63
N VAL A 168 -10.22 17.32 4.68
CA VAL A 168 -10.17 15.87 4.91
C VAL A 168 -10.75 15.49 6.26
N LYS A 169 -11.12 14.20 6.41
CA LYS A 169 -11.36 13.62 7.74
C LYS A 169 -10.09 13.70 8.57
N ASN A 170 -10.26 13.92 9.88
CA ASN A 170 -9.13 14.03 10.81
C ASN A 170 -8.15 15.16 10.48
N GLU A 171 -8.58 16.20 9.75
CA GLU A 171 -7.76 17.38 9.43
C GLU A 171 -6.99 17.92 10.63
N ASN A 172 -7.69 18.05 11.77
CA ASN A 172 -7.12 18.56 13.01
C ASN A 172 -6.87 17.45 14.05
N ALA A 173 -6.66 16.19 13.61
CA ALA A 173 -6.37 15.13 14.55
C ALA A 173 -5.03 15.39 15.24
N THR A 174 -5.07 15.33 16.56
CA THR A 174 -3.88 15.47 17.42
C THR A 174 -3.51 14.14 18.08
N GLU A 175 -4.27 13.09 17.82
CA GLU A 175 -4.09 11.78 18.44
C GLU A 175 -3.37 10.82 17.49
N ILE A 176 -2.55 9.96 18.06
CA ILE A 176 -1.87 8.86 17.35
C ILE A 176 -2.93 7.86 16.88
N GLY A 177 -2.77 7.35 15.65
CA GLY A 177 -3.57 6.25 15.11
C GLY A 177 -4.79 6.67 14.29
N ALA A 178 -5.00 7.96 14.04
CA ALA A 178 -5.96 8.38 13.03
C ALA A 178 -5.45 7.99 11.63
N GLU A 179 -6.19 7.13 10.91
CA GLU A 179 -5.77 6.66 9.58
C GLU A 179 -6.36 7.48 8.43
N GLN A 180 -7.51 8.12 8.62
CA GLN A 180 -8.14 8.95 7.59
C GLN A 180 -7.41 10.29 7.39
N GLY A 181 -7.49 10.82 6.20
CA GLY A 181 -6.85 12.09 5.83
C GLY A 181 -6.47 12.13 4.35
N LEU A 182 -5.50 12.95 4.01
CA LEU A 182 -4.83 12.91 2.70
C LEU A 182 -3.70 11.87 2.77
N LEU A 183 -3.84 10.78 2.01
CA LEU A 183 -2.99 9.60 2.19
C LEU A 183 -2.11 9.29 0.97
N GLY A 184 -2.53 9.70 -0.23
CA GLY A 184 -1.82 9.41 -1.47
C GLY A 184 -1.71 10.61 -2.39
N PHE A 185 -0.62 10.64 -3.15
CA PHE A 185 -0.34 11.62 -4.17
C PHE A 185 0.45 10.98 -5.30
N ALA A 186 0.12 11.30 -6.54
CA ALA A 186 0.88 10.87 -7.71
C ALA A 186 0.88 11.95 -8.79
N PHE A 187 1.99 12.10 -9.48
CA PHE A 187 2.05 12.84 -10.73
C PHE A 187 1.56 11.97 -11.88
N HIS A 188 0.95 12.58 -12.89
CA HIS A 188 0.69 11.90 -14.16
C HIS A 188 2.01 11.39 -14.78
N PRO A 189 2.05 10.20 -15.42
CA PRO A 189 3.31 9.64 -15.96
C PRO A 189 4.10 10.59 -16.88
N ASN A 190 3.40 11.44 -17.62
CA ASN A 190 4.00 12.43 -18.51
C ASN A 190 4.16 13.82 -17.87
N PHE A 191 4.12 13.93 -16.54
CA PHE A 191 4.28 15.21 -15.86
C PHE A 191 5.72 15.75 -16.05
N PRO A 192 5.92 17.07 -16.28
CA PRO A 192 4.93 18.17 -16.31
C PRO A 192 4.34 18.47 -17.70
N ASP A 193 4.67 17.68 -18.74
CA ASP A 193 4.14 17.92 -20.09
C ASP A 193 2.61 17.68 -20.12
N ASP A 194 2.12 16.71 -19.33
CA ASP A 194 0.73 16.61 -18.88
C ASP A 194 0.66 17.08 -17.42
N PRO A 195 0.06 18.26 -17.16
CA PRO A 195 0.14 18.90 -15.85
C PRO A 195 -0.86 18.35 -14.82
N ARG A 196 -1.28 17.09 -14.96
CA ARG A 196 -2.22 16.44 -14.04
C ARG A 196 -1.50 15.84 -12.83
N VAL A 197 -2.17 15.94 -11.69
CA VAL A 197 -1.78 15.28 -10.44
C VAL A 197 -3.00 14.63 -9.80
N TYR A 198 -2.77 13.61 -8.99
CA TYR A 198 -3.82 12.80 -8.40
C TYR A 198 -3.62 12.72 -6.90
N ILE A 199 -4.73 12.72 -6.15
CA ILE A 199 -4.71 12.54 -4.69
C ILE A 199 -5.70 11.47 -4.27
N ASN A 200 -5.36 10.75 -3.19
CA ASN A 200 -6.25 9.82 -2.50
C ASN A 200 -6.48 10.33 -1.08
N TYR A 201 -7.74 10.51 -0.70
CA TYR A 201 -8.11 11.09 0.60
C TYR A 201 -9.50 10.67 1.06
N GLN A 202 -9.78 10.82 2.36
CA GLN A 202 -11.14 10.70 2.90
C GLN A 202 -11.74 12.07 3.12
N SER A 203 -12.86 12.32 2.45
CA SER A 203 -13.45 13.66 2.33
C SER A 203 -14.11 14.19 3.60
N GLN A 204 -14.05 15.51 3.79
CA GLN A 204 -14.77 16.29 4.79
C GLN A 204 -15.32 17.58 4.13
N PRO A 205 -16.58 18.03 4.34
CA PRO A 205 -17.64 17.28 5.04
C PRO A 205 -18.11 16.07 4.24
N GLY A 206 -18.49 15.01 4.91
CA GLY A 206 -18.98 13.79 4.27
C GLY A 206 -18.99 12.59 5.19
N ASP A 207 -19.25 11.43 4.62
CA ASP A 207 -19.29 10.14 5.31
C ASP A 207 -17.91 9.49 5.47
N GLY A 208 -16.82 10.16 5.04
CA GLY A 208 -15.46 9.65 5.14
C GLY A 208 -15.10 8.65 4.03
N ARG A 209 -15.86 8.63 2.93
CA ARG A 209 -15.51 7.83 1.75
C ARG A 209 -14.14 8.17 1.21
N THR A 210 -13.46 7.19 0.66
CA THR A 210 -12.23 7.40 -0.09
C THR A 210 -12.55 7.97 -1.47
N LEU A 211 -11.86 9.05 -1.82
CA LEU A 211 -11.93 9.68 -3.13
C LEU A 211 -10.54 9.71 -3.77
N ILE A 212 -10.49 9.49 -5.08
CA ILE A 212 -9.32 9.81 -5.90
C ILE A 212 -9.72 10.94 -6.85
N ASP A 213 -9.11 12.09 -6.63
CA ASP A 213 -9.33 13.28 -7.46
C ASP A 213 -8.11 13.58 -8.32
N GLU A 214 -8.39 14.02 -9.54
CA GLU A 214 -7.45 14.65 -10.46
C GLU A 214 -7.52 16.16 -10.34
N TYR A 215 -6.36 16.80 -10.37
CA TYR A 215 -6.22 18.25 -10.52
C TYR A 215 -5.21 18.57 -11.62
N LYS A 216 -5.30 19.77 -12.18
CA LYS A 216 -4.30 20.33 -13.09
C LYS A 216 -3.55 21.47 -12.41
N LEU A 217 -2.31 21.69 -12.81
CA LEU A 217 -1.58 22.87 -12.37
C LEU A 217 -2.29 24.14 -12.80
N ASP A 218 -2.18 25.19 -11.98
CA ASP A 218 -2.61 26.55 -12.37
C ASP A 218 -1.69 27.06 -13.51
N ALA A 219 -2.30 27.46 -14.61
CA ALA A 219 -1.59 27.90 -15.81
C ALA A 219 -0.70 29.14 -15.57
N ASN A 220 -0.98 29.92 -14.52
CA ASN A 220 -0.21 31.12 -14.17
C ASN A 220 0.79 30.89 -13.03
N ASN A 221 0.63 29.80 -12.29
CA ASN A 221 1.52 29.44 -11.18
C ASN A 221 1.67 27.93 -11.08
N PRO A 222 2.72 27.34 -11.68
CA PRO A 222 2.93 25.89 -11.67
C PRO A 222 3.22 25.30 -10.28
N ASP A 223 3.43 26.15 -9.27
CA ASP A 223 3.61 25.72 -7.87
C ASP A 223 2.27 25.60 -7.12
N LYS A 224 1.15 25.70 -7.83
CA LYS A 224 -0.21 25.51 -7.32
C LYS A 224 -1.02 24.67 -8.29
N VAL A 225 -2.01 23.99 -7.77
CA VAL A 225 -3.08 23.41 -8.59
C VAL A 225 -4.19 24.43 -8.82
N ASP A 226 -4.94 24.29 -9.92
CA ASP A 226 -6.19 24.99 -10.13
C ASP A 226 -7.33 24.22 -9.43
N PRO A 227 -7.92 24.71 -8.33
CA PRO A 227 -9.00 24.01 -7.64
C PRO A 227 -10.26 23.79 -8.51
N ALA A 228 -10.46 24.63 -9.54
CA ALA A 228 -11.60 24.51 -10.45
C ALA A 228 -11.42 23.36 -11.47
N SER A 229 -10.21 22.85 -11.62
CA SER A 229 -9.89 21.72 -12.52
C SER A 229 -10.25 20.35 -11.95
N ARG A 230 -10.70 20.27 -10.70
CA ARG A 230 -11.01 19.02 -10.00
C ARG A 230 -11.90 18.10 -10.82
N ARG A 231 -11.47 16.85 -11.00
CA ARG A 231 -12.26 15.74 -11.56
C ARG A 231 -12.22 14.55 -10.62
N LEU A 232 -13.39 14.01 -10.28
CA LEU A 232 -13.48 12.76 -9.53
C LEU A 232 -13.14 11.59 -10.47
N VAL A 233 -12.06 10.86 -10.16
CA VAL A 233 -11.58 9.70 -10.94
C VAL A 233 -12.17 8.42 -10.40
N TYR A 234 -12.10 8.24 -9.07
CA TYR A 234 -12.53 7.02 -8.40
C TYR A 234 -13.08 7.30 -7.00
N ALA A 235 -14.01 6.48 -6.55
CA ALA A 235 -14.59 6.64 -5.22
C ALA A 235 -15.04 5.30 -4.63
N VAL A 236 -14.82 5.13 -3.31
CA VAL A 236 -15.26 3.95 -2.55
C VAL A 236 -15.82 4.40 -1.21
N GLY A 237 -17.02 3.90 -0.85
CA GLY A 237 -17.57 4.08 0.49
C GLY A 237 -16.74 3.32 1.52
N GLN A 238 -16.42 3.95 2.65
CA GLN A 238 -15.69 3.32 3.75
C GLN A 238 -16.65 2.88 4.85
N PRO A 239 -16.63 1.59 5.26
CA PRO A 239 -17.51 1.10 6.32
C PRO A 239 -17.04 1.52 7.73
N ALA A 240 -15.74 1.80 7.91
CA ALA A 240 -15.15 2.32 9.16
C ALA A 240 -14.07 3.38 8.89
N GLY A 241 -13.51 3.94 9.95
CA GLY A 241 -12.52 5.01 9.89
C GLY A 241 -11.06 4.56 9.83
N ASN A 242 -10.80 3.26 9.78
CA ASN A 242 -9.47 2.67 9.72
C ASN A 242 -9.35 1.67 8.54
N HIS A 243 -8.16 1.17 8.29
CA HIS A 243 -7.80 0.30 7.16
C HIS A 243 -8.21 0.91 5.81
N ASN A 244 -7.89 2.18 5.62
CA ASN A 244 -8.25 2.91 4.41
C ASN A 244 -7.25 2.69 3.27
N GLY A 245 -6.07 2.11 3.55
CA GLY A 245 -4.96 2.03 2.59
C GLY A 245 -4.50 3.43 2.20
N GLY A 246 -4.70 3.79 0.94
CA GLY A 246 -4.59 5.17 0.45
C GLY A 246 -3.41 5.44 -0.47
N MET A 247 -2.45 4.53 -0.60
CA MET A 247 -1.35 4.70 -1.56
C MET A 247 -1.88 4.60 -2.99
N ILE A 248 -1.42 5.52 -3.84
CA ILE A 248 -1.60 5.49 -5.29
C ILE A 248 -0.27 5.74 -5.98
N LEU A 249 -0.03 5.06 -7.07
CA LEU A 249 1.10 5.31 -7.98
C LEU A 249 0.76 4.79 -9.39
N PHE A 250 1.56 5.15 -10.37
CA PHE A 250 1.42 4.61 -11.73
C PHE A 250 2.42 3.48 -11.97
N ASP A 251 1.95 2.42 -12.61
CA ASP A 251 2.83 1.36 -13.11
C ASP A 251 3.56 1.81 -14.40
N LYS A 252 4.46 0.96 -14.91
CA LYS A 252 5.24 1.24 -16.13
C LYS A 252 4.37 1.40 -17.39
N ASP A 253 3.15 0.89 -17.39
CA ASP A 253 2.21 0.97 -18.49
C ASP A 253 1.32 2.22 -18.40
N GLY A 254 1.54 3.04 -17.37
CA GLY A 254 0.79 4.28 -17.11
C GLY A 254 -0.56 4.05 -16.45
N MET A 255 -0.83 2.87 -15.91
CA MET A 255 -2.06 2.58 -15.19
C MET A 255 -1.90 2.91 -13.70
N MET A 256 -2.94 3.46 -13.09
CA MET A 256 -2.93 3.76 -11.67
C MET A 256 -3.18 2.51 -10.83
N MET A 257 -2.24 2.20 -9.94
CA MET A 257 -2.37 1.19 -8.90
C MET A 257 -2.90 1.85 -7.62
N ILE A 258 -3.88 1.21 -6.96
CA ILE A 258 -4.54 1.75 -5.77
C ILE A 258 -4.57 0.66 -4.70
N GLY A 259 -4.04 0.97 -3.51
CA GLY A 259 -4.15 0.10 -2.33
C GLY A 259 -5.39 0.43 -1.53
N MET A 260 -6.24 -0.56 -1.32
CA MET A 260 -7.46 -0.46 -0.53
C MET A 260 -7.44 -1.48 0.59
N GLY A 261 -7.55 -1.02 1.84
CA GLY A 261 -7.70 -1.91 2.99
C GLY A 261 -9.08 -2.57 3.06
N ASP A 262 -9.28 -3.44 4.04
CA ASP A 262 -10.53 -4.21 4.23
C ASP A 262 -11.72 -3.35 4.70
N GLY A 263 -11.49 -2.04 4.91
CA GLY A 263 -12.52 -1.09 5.32
C GLY A 263 -12.69 -0.99 6.82
N GLY A 264 -11.84 -1.67 7.61
CA GLY A 264 -11.67 -1.42 9.03
C GLY A 264 -12.31 -2.46 9.96
N GLY A 265 -12.16 -2.18 11.23
CA GLY A 265 -12.59 -3.07 12.29
C GLY A 265 -11.58 -4.17 12.59
N SER A 266 -12.07 -5.32 13.11
CA SER A 266 -11.22 -6.44 13.49
C SER A 266 -11.66 -7.70 12.74
N GLY A 267 -10.69 -8.46 12.21
CA GLY A 267 -10.91 -9.76 11.58
C GLY A 267 -11.79 -9.72 10.33
N ASP A 268 -11.73 -8.63 9.55
CA ASP A 268 -12.57 -8.42 8.36
C ASP A 268 -14.08 -8.51 8.68
N GLN A 269 -14.51 -7.78 9.69
CA GLN A 269 -15.92 -7.81 10.17
C GLN A 269 -16.96 -7.41 9.11
N PHE A 270 -16.54 -6.88 7.98
CA PHE A 270 -17.41 -6.49 6.86
C PHE A 270 -17.39 -7.50 5.71
N ASP A 271 -16.66 -8.61 5.85
CA ASP A 271 -16.52 -9.69 4.86
C ASP A 271 -16.04 -9.19 3.48
N THR A 272 -15.18 -8.20 3.45
CA THR A 272 -14.73 -7.55 2.21
C THR A 272 -13.53 -8.26 1.57
N SER A 273 -12.67 -8.87 2.37
CA SER A 273 -11.42 -9.47 1.88
C SER A 273 -11.69 -10.63 0.92
N ARG A 274 -12.69 -11.45 1.25
CA ARG A 274 -13.09 -12.62 0.45
C ARG A 274 -14.24 -12.35 -0.53
N ASP A 275 -14.81 -11.12 -0.54
CA ASP A 275 -15.74 -10.68 -1.58
C ASP A 275 -14.97 -10.14 -2.79
N ASN A 276 -14.87 -10.94 -3.84
CA ASN A 276 -14.19 -10.59 -5.08
C ASN A 276 -14.87 -9.45 -5.87
N LYS A 277 -16.07 -9.05 -5.47
CA LYS A 277 -16.79 -7.89 -6.03
C LYS A 277 -16.55 -6.61 -5.24
N SER A 278 -16.01 -6.73 -4.04
CA SER A 278 -15.60 -5.59 -3.22
C SER A 278 -14.32 -4.95 -3.77
N GLN A 279 -14.21 -3.64 -3.66
CA GLN A 279 -13.00 -2.88 -3.91
C GLN A 279 -12.08 -2.83 -2.68
N HIS A 280 -12.57 -3.25 -1.51
CA HIS A 280 -11.80 -3.32 -0.27
C HIS A 280 -10.95 -4.59 -0.19
N ALA A 281 -9.87 -4.53 0.58
CA ALA A 281 -8.89 -5.61 0.73
C ALA A 281 -8.26 -6.03 -0.62
N LYS A 282 -7.95 -5.04 -1.46
CA LYS A 282 -7.51 -5.23 -2.85
C LYS A 282 -6.38 -4.27 -3.22
N ILE A 283 -5.58 -4.71 -4.17
CA ILE A 283 -4.85 -3.80 -5.05
C ILE A 283 -5.68 -3.67 -6.33
N LEU A 284 -6.05 -2.45 -6.68
CA LEU A 284 -6.80 -2.15 -7.90
C LEU A 284 -5.86 -1.57 -8.96
N ARG A 285 -6.22 -1.75 -10.24
CA ARG A 285 -5.49 -1.18 -11.38
C ARG A 285 -6.48 -0.59 -12.37
N ILE A 286 -6.38 0.72 -12.60
CA ILE A 286 -7.28 1.47 -13.48
C ILE A 286 -6.50 2.35 -14.45
N ASP A 287 -7.10 2.66 -15.58
CA ASP A 287 -6.70 3.77 -16.44
C ASP A 287 -7.49 5.01 -16.00
N VAL A 288 -6.79 6.08 -15.68
CA VAL A 288 -7.39 7.33 -15.19
C VAL A 288 -8.14 8.10 -16.27
N GLU A 289 -8.03 7.69 -17.54
CA GLU A 289 -8.75 8.34 -18.64
C GLU A 289 -10.24 7.95 -18.60
N PRO A 290 -11.14 8.94 -18.66
CA PRO A 290 -12.57 8.69 -18.62
C PRO A 290 -13.08 8.04 -19.92
N ASP A 291 -14.05 7.14 -19.81
CA ASP A 291 -14.76 6.60 -20.96
C ASP A 291 -16.10 7.34 -21.26
N GLY A 292 -16.44 8.30 -20.44
CA GLY A 292 -17.65 9.12 -20.55
C GLY A 292 -18.91 8.41 -20.02
N LYS A 293 -18.76 7.31 -19.28
CA LYS A 293 -19.85 6.57 -18.67
C LYS A 293 -19.67 6.58 -17.14
N PRO A 294 -20.52 7.33 -16.43
CA PRO A 294 -20.42 7.39 -14.98
C PRO A 294 -20.44 6.00 -14.33
N ASP A 295 -19.47 5.76 -13.47
CA ASP A 295 -19.30 4.54 -12.70
C ASP A 295 -19.92 4.66 -11.32
N SER A 296 -20.07 3.51 -10.66
CA SER A 296 -20.43 3.41 -9.26
C SER A 296 -19.73 2.21 -8.63
N ASN A 297 -19.29 2.33 -7.39
CA ASN A 297 -18.73 1.20 -6.67
C ASN A 297 -19.83 0.18 -6.34
N LYS A 298 -19.47 -1.10 -6.32
CA LYS A 298 -20.36 -2.14 -5.76
C LYS A 298 -20.34 -2.03 -4.24
N ALA A 299 -21.53 -2.09 -3.64
CA ALA A 299 -21.63 -2.21 -2.21
C ALA A 299 -21.09 -3.58 -1.76
N CYS A 300 -20.12 -3.60 -0.85
CA CYS A 300 -20.00 -4.70 0.07
C CYS A 300 -21.22 -4.69 1.03
N ASN A 301 -21.44 -5.73 1.83
CA ASN A 301 -22.63 -5.84 2.66
C ASN A 301 -22.93 -4.61 3.55
N ASN A 302 -21.89 -3.84 3.92
CA ASN A 302 -22.00 -2.68 4.81
C ASN A 302 -21.31 -1.41 4.26
N CYS A 303 -20.84 -1.42 3.01
CA CYS A 303 -20.20 -0.24 2.40
C CYS A 303 -21.24 0.68 1.75
N PRO A 304 -21.17 2.00 1.99
CA PRO A 304 -22.00 2.96 1.28
C PRO A 304 -21.69 2.96 -0.22
N MET A 305 -22.72 3.04 -1.05
CA MET A 305 -22.56 3.23 -2.49
C MET A 305 -22.07 4.64 -2.79
N VAL A 306 -21.19 4.75 -3.79
CA VAL A 306 -20.72 6.02 -4.36
C VAL A 306 -20.90 5.96 -5.86
N ASP A 307 -21.46 7.02 -6.44
CA ASP A 307 -21.76 7.14 -7.86
C ASP A 307 -21.08 8.37 -8.48
N GLY A 308 -20.96 8.36 -9.81
CA GLY A 308 -20.64 9.56 -10.59
C GLY A 308 -19.14 9.84 -10.76
N PHE A 309 -18.29 8.84 -10.60
CA PHE A 309 -16.88 8.87 -11.02
C PHE A 309 -16.70 8.21 -12.39
N ASP A 310 -15.55 8.37 -13.03
CA ASP A 310 -15.32 7.90 -14.40
C ASP A 310 -13.84 7.56 -14.60
N PHE A 311 -13.60 6.30 -14.94
CA PHE A 311 -12.29 5.73 -15.26
C PHE A 311 -12.44 4.61 -16.30
N THR A 312 -11.34 4.13 -16.85
CA THR A 312 -11.35 2.97 -17.76
C THR A 312 -10.64 1.78 -17.11
N VAL A 313 -11.16 0.58 -17.32
CA VAL A 313 -10.52 -0.65 -16.87
C VAL A 313 -9.57 -1.15 -17.96
N PRO A 314 -8.26 -1.30 -17.65
CA PRO A 314 -7.31 -1.88 -18.60
C PRO A 314 -7.72 -3.28 -19.05
N ALA A 315 -7.66 -3.52 -20.37
CA ALA A 315 -8.11 -4.78 -20.95
C ALA A 315 -7.25 -6.00 -20.54
N ASP A 316 -6.05 -5.76 -20.08
CA ASP A 316 -5.07 -6.73 -19.57
C ASP A 316 -5.14 -6.96 -18.07
N ASN A 317 -6.09 -6.33 -17.35
CA ASN A 317 -6.33 -6.66 -15.95
C ASN A 317 -6.69 -8.15 -15.81
N PRO A 318 -6.19 -8.81 -14.74
CA PRO A 318 -6.23 -10.28 -14.65
C PRO A 318 -7.65 -10.85 -14.58
N PHE A 319 -8.62 -10.07 -14.14
CA PHE A 319 -10.00 -10.53 -13.94
C PHE A 319 -11.01 -9.93 -14.94
N VAL A 320 -10.52 -9.24 -15.99
CA VAL A 320 -11.40 -8.77 -17.08
C VAL A 320 -12.08 -9.94 -17.77
N GLY A 321 -13.42 -9.91 -17.83
CA GLY A 321 -14.24 -10.99 -18.39
C GLY A 321 -14.60 -12.11 -17.40
N ASP A 322 -14.02 -12.12 -16.19
CA ASP A 322 -14.46 -13.00 -15.10
C ASP A 322 -15.57 -12.33 -14.30
N ASN A 323 -16.80 -12.86 -14.44
CA ASN A 323 -17.95 -12.34 -13.71
C ASN A 323 -17.90 -12.60 -12.20
N ALA A 324 -16.93 -13.36 -11.69
CA ALA A 324 -16.74 -13.56 -10.26
C ALA A 324 -16.05 -12.36 -9.59
N TYR A 325 -15.33 -11.52 -10.32
CA TYR A 325 -14.55 -10.40 -9.82
C TYR A 325 -15.09 -9.04 -10.29
N ALA A 326 -14.75 -7.97 -9.56
CA ALA A 326 -14.79 -6.62 -10.10
C ALA A 326 -13.60 -6.44 -11.07
N PRO A 327 -13.81 -5.87 -12.27
CA PRO A 327 -12.80 -5.91 -13.33
C PRO A 327 -11.57 -5.03 -13.05
N GLU A 328 -11.67 -4.05 -12.17
CA GLU A 328 -10.56 -3.20 -11.73
C GLU A 328 -9.65 -3.89 -10.71
N VAL A 329 -10.04 -5.04 -10.15
CA VAL A 329 -9.21 -5.79 -9.20
C VAL A 329 -7.97 -6.34 -9.91
N TRP A 330 -6.78 -6.09 -9.31
CA TRP A 330 -5.51 -6.61 -9.78
C TRP A 330 -4.97 -7.72 -8.89
N ALA A 331 -5.14 -7.60 -7.56
CA ALA A 331 -4.82 -8.62 -6.56
C ALA A 331 -5.76 -8.52 -5.36
N THR A 332 -5.88 -9.60 -4.59
CA THR A 332 -6.84 -9.76 -3.49
C THR A 332 -6.15 -10.13 -2.17
N GLY A 333 -6.89 -10.07 -1.06
CA GLY A 333 -6.46 -10.65 0.20
C GLY A 333 -5.40 -9.84 0.96
N VAL A 334 -5.31 -8.53 0.75
CA VAL A 334 -4.57 -7.60 1.62
C VAL A 334 -5.48 -7.12 2.74
N ARG A 335 -4.90 -6.74 3.90
CA ARG A 335 -5.67 -6.21 5.02
C ARG A 335 -5.71 -4.68 5.06
N ASN A 336 -4.57 -4.05 5.14
CA ASN A 336 -4.41 -2.60 5.12
C ASN A 336 -3.07 -2.25 4.47
N PRO A 337 -2.97 -2.32 3.14
CA PRO A 337 -1.75 -2.05 2.39
C PRO A 337 -1.41 -0.56 2.50
N TRP A 338 -0.80 -0.19 3.65
CA TRP A 338 -0.55 1.20 4.02
C TRP A 338 0.31 1.91 3.00
N ARG A 339 1.39 1.23 2.56
CA ARG A 339 2.28 1.71 1.50
C ARG A 339 2.69 0.56 0.59
N PHE A 340 2.81 0.87 -0.66
CA PHE A 340 3.50 0.03 -1.63
C PHE A 340 4.32 0.89 -2.57
N SER A 341 5.34 0.30 -3.15
CA SER A 341 6.20 0.96 -4.14
C SER A 341 6.56 0.00 -5.26
N ILE A 342 6.85 0.55 -6.43
CA ILE A 342 7.39 -0.22 -7.55
C ILE A 342 8.84 0.18 -7.72
N ASP A 343 9.73 -0.81 -7.71
CA ASP A 343 11.14 -0.62 -8.03
C ASP A 343 11.28 -0.20 -9.51
N PRO A 344 11.79 1.00 -9.80
CA PRO A 344 11.88 1.49 -11.17
C PRO A 344 12.87 0.72 -12.05
N VAL A 345 13.75 -0.10 -11.45
CA VAL A 345 14.77 -0.87 -12.16
C VAL A 345 14.28 -2.27 -12.50
N THR A 346 13.61 -2.94 -11.55
CA THR A 346 13.18 -4.34 -11.70
C THR A 346 11.69 -4.50 -11.99
N ASP A 347 10.90 -3.42 -11.92
CA ASP A 347 9.43 -3.42 -12.00
C ASP A 347 8.77 -4.29 -10.91
N THR A 348 9.48 -4.51 -9.82
CA THR A 348 8.99 -5.29 -8.69
C THR A 348 8.17 -4.40 -7.76
N MET A 349 6.92 -4.78 -7.51
CA MET A 349 6.07 -4.13 -6.52
C MET A 349 6.30 -4.74 -5.13
N TYR A 350 6.62 -3.90 -4.16
CA TYR A 350 6.69 -4.25 -2.73
C TYR A 350 5.47 -3.69 -2.02
N ILE A 351 4.75 -4.53 -1.31
CA ILE A 351 3.53 -4.17 -0.57
C ILE A 351 3.83 -4.36 0.92
N ALA A 352 3.71 -3.28 1.70
CA ALA A 352 3.74 -3.31 3.16
C ALA A 352 2.29 -3.34 3.66
N ASP A 353 1.87 -4.47 4.18
CA ASP A 353 0.51 -4.72 4.61
C ASP A 353 0.44 -4.88 6.13
N VAL A 354 -0.41 -4.06 6.76
CA VAL A 354 -0.56 -4.02 8.22
C VAL A 354 -1.43 -5.17 8.70
N GLY A 355 -0.87 -6.00 9.57
CA GLY A 355 -1.55 -7.13 10.18
C GLY A 355 -2.58 -6.77 11.24
N GLN A 356 -3.25 -7.79 11.78
CA GLN A 356 -4.33 -7.58 12.76
C GLN A 356 -3.79 -7.40 14.19
N GLY A 357 -2.88 -8.24 14.62
CA GLY A 357 -2.41 -8.21 16.00
C GLY A 357 -1.26 -9.16 16.30
N ALA A 358 -0.71 -9.82 15.30
CA ALA A 358 0.38 -10.77 15.48
C ALA A 358 1.55 -10.54 14.51
N TRP A 359 1.28 -10.26 13.24
CA TRP A 359 2.31 -10.24 12.20
C TRP A 359 2.10 -9.08 11.24
N GLU A 360 3.19 -8.38 10.95
CA GLU A 360 3.31 -7.41 9.86
C GLU A 360 4.03 -8.05 8.69
N GLU A 361 3.71 -7.66 7.44
CA GLU A 361 4.25 -8.35 6.28
C GLU A 361 4.71 -7.44 5.14
N VAL A 362 5.72 -7.92 4.40
CA VAL A 362 6.14 -7.40 3.09
C VAL A 362 5.86 -8.45 2.04
N SER A 363 4.99 -8.15 1.11
CA SER A 363 4.61 -9.03 0.01
C SER A 363 5.08 -8.50 -1.34
N ILE A 364 5.31 -9.41 -2.32
CA ILE A 364 5.61 -9.05 -3.71
C ILE A 364 4.32 -9.01 -4.50
N GLY A 365 3.99 -7.84 -5.04
CA GLY A 365 2.82 -7.64 -5.89
C GLY A 365 2.89 -8.47 -7.18
N LYS A 366 1.84 -9.23 -7.45
CA LYS A 366 1.67 -10.01 -8.68
C LYS A 366 0.21 -9.94 -9.12
N ALA A 367 0.00 -9.84 -10.42
CA ALA A 367 -1.34 -9.90 -11.00
C ALA A 367 -2.03 -11.23 -10.61
N ALA A 368 -3.30 -11.15 -10.23
CA ALA A 368 -4.13 -12.26 -9.75
C ALA A 368 -3.64 -12.94 -8.46
N ALA A 369 -2.70 -12.36 -7.72
CA ALA A 369 -2.31 -12.89 -6.42
C ALA A 369 -3.44 -12.77 -5.39
N ASP A 370 -3.49 -13.72 -4.47
CA ASP A 370 -4.29 -13.67 -3.25
C ASP A 370 -3.33 -13.73 -2.05
N PHE A 371 -3.22 -12.63 -1.29
CA PHE A 371 -2.31 -12.52 -0.17
C PHE A 371 -2.85 -13.12 1.14
N GLY A 372 -4.07 -13.65 1.11
CA GLY A 372 -4.55 -14.56 2.14
C GLY A 372 -5.41 -13.95 3.25
N TRP A 373 -5.46 -12.64 3.42
CA TRP A 373 -6.33 -12.03 4.43
C TRP A 373 -7.82 -12.34 4.09
N ASN A 374 -8.67 -12.80 4.97
CA ASN A 374 -8.58 -13.00 6.42
C ASN A 374 -8.42 -14.49 6.82
N ILE A 375 -7.80 -15.28 5.98
CA ILE A 375 -7.44 -16.67 6.26
C ILE A 375 -6.07 -16.72 6.93
N MET A 376 -5.17 -15.83 6.50
CA MET A 376 -3.81 -15.71 6.99
C MET A 376 -3.51 -14.30 7.51
N GLU A 377 -2.56 -14.20 8.42
CA GLU A 377 -1.88 -12.99 8.87
C GLU A 377 -0.39 -13.25 8.79
N GLY A 378 0.32 -12.60 7.86
CA GLY A 378 1.64 -13.05 7.45
C GLY A 378 1.59 -14.46 6.84
N ASN A 379 2.57 -15.29 7.13
CA ASN A 379 2.56 -16.72 6.75
C ASN A 379 1.94 -17.62 7.84
N HIS A 380 0.98 -17.13 8.60
CA HIS A 380 0.36 -17.78 9.74
C HIS A 380 -1.16 -17.85 9.61
N CYS A 381 -1.76 -18.93 10.12
CA CYS A 381 -3.21 -19.08 10.11
C CYS A 381 -3.89 -18.06 11.03
N PHE A 382 -4.78 -17.25 10.50
CA PHE A 382 -5.55 -16.29 11.26
C PHE A 382 -6.77 -16.92 11.96
N GLY A 383 -7.10 -16.41 13.14
CA GLY A 383 -8.32 -16.80 13.86
C GLY A 383 -8.39 -18.24 14.33
N GLY A 384 -7.30 -18.99 14.27
CA GLY A 384 -7.23 -20.40 14.72
C GLY A 384 -7.93 -21.40 13.78
N ALA A 385 -8.39 -20.98 12.62
CA ALA A 385 -8.83 -21.90 11.56
C ALA A 385 -7.60 -22.54 10.89
N PRO A 386 -7.66 -23.85 10.53
CA PRO A 386 -6.53 -24.49 9.86
C PRO A 386 -6.36 -23.92 8.44
N CYS A 387 -5.13 -23.57 8.09
CA CYS A 387 -4.70 -23.17 6.76
C CYS A 387 -3.37 -23.84 6.41
N ASP A 388 -2.82 -23.55 5.22
CA ASP A 388 -1.52 -24.07 4.82
C ASP A 388 -0.41 -23.02 4.99
N GLU A 389 0.46 -23.22 5.95
CA GLU A 389 1.63 -22.38 6.24
C GLU A 389 2.92 -22.86 5.53
N SER A 390 2.82 -23.74 4.54
CA SER A 390 3.99 -24.41 3.95
C SER A 390 4.68 -23.63 2.83
N ALA A 391 4.14 -22.51 2.39
CA ALA A 391 4.78 -21.70 1.35
C ALA A 391 6.07 -21.06 1.86
N GLY A 392 7.12 -21.11 1.04
CA GLY A 392 8.31 -20.29 1.26
C GLY A 392 8.08 -18.82 0.86
N PRO A 393 9.03 -17.92 1.18
CA PRO A 393 8.91 -16.50 0.91
C PRO A 393 8.51 -16.19 -0.54
N GLY A 394 7.43 -15.43 -0.74
CA GLY A 394 6.87 -15.08 -2.05
C GLY A 394 6.28 -16.24 -2.86
N GLY A 395 6.24 -17.46 -2.27
CA GLY A 395 5.65 -18.65 -2.86
C GLY A 395 4.14 -18.70 -2.71
N VAL A 396 3.52 -19.69 -3.36
CA VAL A 396 2.08 -19.94 -3.26
C VAL A 396 1.87 -21.27 -2.55
N ASN A 397 1.02 -21.29 -1.51
CA ASN A 397 0.68 -22.51 -0.78
C ASN A 397 -0.35 -23.36 -1.55
N LYS A 398 -0.69 -24.54 -1.03
CA LYS A 398 -1.64 -25.46 -1.69
C LYS A 398 -3.07 -24.92 -1.74
N ASP A 399 -3.40 -23.91 -0.92
CA ASP A 399 -4.70 -23.26 -0.90
C ASP A 399 -4.78 -22.09 -1.90
N GLY A 400 -3.68 -21.83 -2.64
CA GLY A 400 -3.58 -20.79 -3.64
C GLY A 400 -3.22 -19.41 -3.08
N LEU A 401 -2.82 -19.31 -1.79
CA LEU A 401 -2.49 -18.06 -1.12
C LEU A 401 -1.00 -17.77 -1.25
N THR A 402 -0.66 -16.49 -1.50
CA THR A 402 0.71 -16.01 -1.70
C THR A 402 1.32 -15.58 -0.37
N ALA A 403 2.40 -16.24 0.06
CA ALA A 403 3.10 -15.90 1.27
C ALA A 403 3.93 -14.61 1.12
N PRO A 404 4.12 -13.82 2.19
CA PRO A 404 5.02 -12.68 2.19
C PRO A 404 6.48 -13.10 1.97
N ILE A 405 7.33 -12.14 1.59
CA ILE A 405 8.79 -12.37 1.50
C ILE A 405 9.49 -12.09 2.83
N ALA A 406 8.90 -11.25 3.68
CA ALA A 406 9.38 -10.95 5.03
C ALA A 406 8.20 -10.63 5.94
N GLU A 407 8.35 -10.93 7.23
CA GLU A 407 7.36 -10.62 8.26
C GLU A 407 8.05 -10.31 9.59
N PHE A 408 7.38 -9.59 10.47
CA PHE A 408 7.83 -9.40 11.84
C PHE A 408 6.67 -9.43 12.84
N SER A 409 6.96 -9.95 14.03
CA SER A 409 5.95 -10.19 15.05
C SER A 409 5.73 -8.95 15.94
N HIS A 410 4.48 -8.70 16.33
CA HIS A 410 4.12 -7.73 17.38
C HIS A 410 4.68 -8.08 18.77
N ASN A 411 4.99 -9.35 19.00
CA ASN A 411 5.57 -9.79 20.28
C ASN A 411 7.03 -9.35 20.48
N ASP A 412 7.67 -8.78 19.46
CA ASP A 412 9.04 -8.31 19.53
C ASP A 412 9.10 -6.79 19.59
N LYS A 413 9.76 -6.23 20.60
CA LYS A 413 10.10 -4.81 20.79
C LYS A 413 8.92 -3.82 20.65
N SER A 414 7.72 -4.24 20.96
CA SER A 414 6.50 -3.41 20.83
C SER A 414 6.24 -2.94 19.39
N ARG A 415 6.57 -3.73 18.39
CA ARG A 415 6.19 -3.51 17.01
C ARG A 415 4.68 -3.64 16.84
N CYS A 416 4.10 -2.92 15.90
CA CYS A 416 2.64 -2.94 15.77
C CYS A 416 2.08 -2.60 14.39
N SER A 417 2.85 -1.96 13.50
CA SER A 417 2.32 -1.50 12.23
C SER A 417 3.43 -1.16 11.24
N ILE A 418 3.51 -1.90 10.15
CA ILE A 418 4.44 -1.64 9.06
C ILE A 418 4.02 -0.37 8.30
N THR A 419 4.99 0.47 7.95
CA THR A 419 4.72 1.74 7.24
C THR A 419 5.31 1.80 5.84
N GLY A 420 5.93 0.71 5.38
CA GLY A 420 6.46 0.58 4.04
C GLY A 420 7.66 1.48 3.76
N ALA A 421 8.19 1.40 2.61
CA ALA A 421 9.21 2.28 2.08
C ALA A 421 9.48 2.05 0.58
N TYR A 422 10.75 2.22 0.17
CA TYR A 422 11.19 2.20 -1.22
C TYR A 422 12.50 1.44 -1.38
N VAL A 423 12.78 1.04 -2.61
CA VAL A 423 14.07 0.49 -2.99
C VAL A 423 15.06 1.64 -3.19
N TYR A 424 16.25 1.50 -2.63
CA TYR A 424 17.33 2.47 -2.76
C TYR A 424 18.06 2.30 -4.09
N HIS A 425 18.19 3.40 -4.84
CA HIS A 425 18.89 3.46 -6.13
C HIS A 425 19.79 4.69 -6.28
N SER A 426 20.12 5.36 -5.16
CA SER A 426 21.03 6.48 -5.22
C SER A 426 22.49 6.08 -5.51
N CYS A 427 23.17 6.88 -6.30
CA CYS A 427 24.59 6.68 -6.61
C CYS A 427 25.52 7.00 -5.44
N GLU A 428 25.00 7.53 -4.34
CA GLU A 428 25.79 7.91 -3.17
C GLU A 428 26.36 6.69 -2.44
N VAL A 429 25.57 5.61 -2.32
CA VAL A 429 25.98 4.39 -1.61
C VAL A 429 25.78 3.15 -2.49
N PRO A 430 26.78 2.78 -3.33
CA PRO A 430 26.66 1.60 -4.21
C PRO A 430 26.30 0.29 -3.52
N ALA A 431 26.72 0.13 -2.27
CA ALA A 431 26.40 -1.07 -1.48
C ALA A 431 24.93 -1.22 -1.12
N TRP A 432 24.11 -0.19 -1.29
CA TRP A 432 22.67 -0.22 -0.99
C TRP A 432 21.80 -0.35 -2.23
N ASP A 433 22.36 -0.28 -3.41
CA ASP A 433 21.58 -0.43 -4.64
C ASP A 433 20.75 -1.71 -4.62
N GLY A 434 19.44 -1.57 -4.88
CA GLY A 434 18.47 -2.66 -4.80
C GLY A 434 18.08 -3.10 -3.37
N VAL A 435 18.45 -2.35 -2.33
CA VAL A 435 17.96 -2.61 -0.95
C VAL A 435 16.60 -1.96 -0.78
N TYR A 436 15.60 -2.76 -0.41
CA TYR A 436 14.29 -2.28 0.04
C TYR A 436 14.34 -1.96 1.53
N PHE A 437 14.06 -0.70 1.87
CA PHE A 437 13.91 -0.26 3.25
C PHE A 437 12.43 -0.25 3.62
N TYR A 438 12.09 -0.60 4.86
CA TYR A 438 10.74 -0.53 5.41
C TYR A 438 10.82 -0.27 6.92
N ALA A 439 9.70 0.07 7.56
CA ALA A 439 9.74 0.55 8.94
C ALA A 439 8.50 0.11 9.74
N ASP A 440 8.61 0.21 11.07
CA ASP A 440 7.51 0.02 12.01
C ASP A 440 7.18 1.33 12.73
N PHE A 441 5.88 1.65 12.74
CA PHE A 441 5.34 2.85 13.38
C PHE A 441 5.57 2.89 14.89
N CYS A 442 5.38 1.76 15.60
CA CYS A 442 5.40 1.71 17.05
C CYS A 442 6.80 1.68 17.63
N SER A 443 7.65 0.81 17.12
CA SER A 443 9.02 0.64 17.60
C SER A 443 9.98 1.69 17.07
N ALA A 444 9.57 2.42 16.04
CA ALA A 444 10.42 3.39 15.35
C ALA A 444 11.66 2.77 14.68
N GLU A 445 11.62 1.47 14.42
CA GLU A 445 12.71 0.73 13.76
C GLU A 445 12.58 0.85 12.24
N VAL A 446 13.74 0.96 11.57
CA VAL A 446 13.87 0.85 10.11
C VAL A 446 14.57 -0.47 9.79
N PHE A 447 13.96 -1.25 8.94
CA PHE A 447 14.42 -2.54 8.46
C PHE A 447 14.94 -2.43 7.03
N ALA A 448 15.67 -3.44 6.59
CA ALA A 448 16.09 -3.58 5.22
C ALA A 448 16.11 -5.04 4.77
N LEU A 449 15.89 -5.25 3.48
CA LEU A 449 16.02 -6.54 2.82
C LEU A 449 16.49 -6.38 1.37
N ARG A 450 16.94 -7.48 0.77
CA ARG A 450 17.16 -7.65 -0.67
C ARG A 450 16.26 -8.75 -1.19
N TRP A 451 15.71 -8.53 -2.36
CA TRP A 451 14.97 -9.53 -3.11
C TRP A 451 15.55 -9.67 -4.52
N ASP A 452 15.95 -10.87 -4.90
CA ASP A 452 16.56 -11.16 -6.21
C ASP A 452 15.57 -11.71 -7.25
N GLY A 453 14.26 -11.67 -6.93
CA GLY A 453 13.19 -12.26 -7.75
C GLY A 453 12.79 -13.68 -7.31
N ASN A 454 13.56 -14.30 -6.42
CA ASN A 454 13.31 -15.66 -5.94
C ASN A 454 13.69 -15.88 -4.46
N THR A 455 14.69 -15.16 -3.97
CA THR A 455 15.23 -15.33 -2.63
C THR A 455 15.26 -13.99 -1.91
N VAL A 456 14.79 -13.98 -0.67
CA VAL A 456 14.95 -12.83 0.23
C VAL A 456 16.22 -12.96 1.04
N THR A 457 16.94 -11.86 1.21
CA THR A 457 18.02 -11.71 2.18
C THR A 457 17.63 -10.59 3.13
N GLU A 458 17.17 -10.95 4.34
CA GLU A 458 16.86 -9.99 5.37
C GLU A 458 18.16 -9.42 5.97
N LEU A 459 18.24 -8.09 6.07
CA LEU A 459 19.31 -7.36 6.72
C LEU A 459 18.94 -6.97 8.16
N GLY A 460 17.67 -7.19 8.54
CA GLY A 460 17.13 -6.89 9.86
C GLY A 460 16.95 -5.40 10.13
N VAL A 461 16.98 -5.02 11.41
CA VAL A 461 16.92 -3.62 11.84
C VAL A 461 18.25 -2.95 11.54
N VAL A 462 18.22 -1.91 10.73
CA VAL A 462 19.42 -1.17 10.28
C VAL A 462 19.61 0.17 10.98
N THR A 463 18.51 0.80 11.45
CA THR A 463 18.53 2.04 12.23
C THR A 463 17.19 2.24 12.94
N ASN A 464 17.03 3.35 13.66
CA ASN A 464 15.76 3.78 14.27
C ASN A 464 15.69 5.31 14.38
N THR A 465 14.49 5.84 14.57
CA THR A 465 14.23 7.30 14.69
C THR A 465 14.30 7.81 16.13
N ASN A 466 14.88 7.05 17.06
CA ASN A 466 14.98 7.42 18.50
C ASN A 466 13.61 7.72 19.14
N GLY A 467 12.57 6.95 18.76
CA GLY A 467 11.24 7.03 19.35
C GLY A 467 10.27 7.99 18.65
N GLU A 468 10.66 8.65 17.58
CA GLU A 468 9.72 9.32 16.69
C GLU A 468 8.90 8.31 15.90
N ARG A 469 7.59 8.48 15.82
CA ARG A 469 6.71 7.57 15.08
C ARG A 469 6.93 7.71 13.58
N ILE A 470 7.12 6.61 12.88
CA ILE A 470 7.29 6.62 11.43
C ILE A 470 5.91 6.50 10.78
N LEU A 471 5.44 7.56 10.13
CA LEU A 471 4.11 7.60 9.50
C LEU A 471 4.11 7.04 8.08
N GLY A 472 5.25 7.08 7.42
CA GLY A 472 5.39 6.65 6.05
C GLY A 472 6.77 6.98 5.51
N SER A 473 6.88 7.02 4.20
CA SER A 473 8.17 7.15 3.53
C SER A 473 8.02 7.81 2.15
N GLY A 474 9.14 7.97 1.49
CA GLY A 474 9.23 8.51 0.15
C GLY A 474 10.62 8.31 -0.43
N TYR A 475 10.93 9.07 -1.45
CA TYR A 475 12.25 9.11 -2.06
C TYR A 475 12.52 10.51 -2.64
N ASN A 476 13.76 10.82 -2.89
CA ASN A 476 14.16 12.02 -3.66
C ASN A 476 14.50 11.64 -5.12
N GLY A 477 14.70 12.63 -5.96
CA GLY A 477 15.00 12.39 -7.37
C GLY A 477 16.39 11.81 -7.64
N HIS A 478 17.22 11.60 -6.60
CA HIS A 478 18.50 10.92 -6.67
C HIS A 478 18.40 9.43 -6.32
N GLY A 479 17.22 8.96 -5.89
CA GLY A 479 16.99 7.58 -5.48
C GLY A 479 17.31 7.28 -4.01
N ASP A 480 17.55 8.31 -3.17
CA ASP A 480 17.66 8.12 -1.73
C ASP A 480 16.28 7.92 -1.11
N VAL A 481 16.20 7.02 -0.14
CA VAL A 481 14.97 6.77 0.60
C VAL A 481 14.77 7.83 1.69
N ILE A 482 13.53 8.32 1.80
CA ILE A 482 13.09 9.30 2.80
C ILE A 482 12.16 8.62 3.80
N ILE A 483 12.35 8.91 5.08
CA ILE A 483 11.52 8.48 6.20
C ILE A 483 10.75 9.68 6.74
N ASN A 484 9.43 9.57 6.82
CA ASN A 484 8.53 10.59 7.33
C ASN A 484 8.14 10.25 8.77
N THR A 485 8.39 11.15 9.71
CA THR A 485 8.15 10.91 11.13
C THR A 485 7.27 11.98 11.75
N VAL A 486 6.76 11.66 12.93
CA VAL A 486 6.13 12.64 13.81
C VAL A 486 6.60 12.43 15.25
N VAL A 487 6.89 13.54 15.91
CA VAL A 487 7.14 13.55 17.34
C VAL A 487 5.80 13.56 18.07
N ALA A 488 5.66 12.68 19.07
CA ALA A 488 4.51 12.70 19.96
C ALA A 488 4.99 12.98 21.40
N ASP A 489 4.19 13.73 22.18
CA ASP A 489 4.44 13.89 23.60
C ASP A 489 4.11 12.62 24.40
N GLY A 490 4.41 12.63 25.71
CA GLY A 490 4.12 11.51 26.60
C GLY A 490 2.62 11.21 26.80
N LEU A 491 1.73 12.04 26.24
CA LEU A 491 0.28 11.86 26.22
C LEU A 491 -0.23 11.36 24.85
N GLY A 492 0.67 11.20 23.88
CA GLY A 492 0.33 10.80 22.52
C GLY A 492 -0.13 11.92 21.59
N THR A 493 0.02 13.19 22.02
CA THR A 493 -0.29 14.35 21.17
C THR A 493 0.81 14.52 20.12
N LEU A 494 0.44 14.64 18.86
CA LEU A 494 1.35 14.86 17.76
C LEU A 494 1.84 16.32 17.77
N LEU A 495 3.14 16.53 17.67
CA LEU A 495 3.77 17.84 17.86
C LEU A 495 4.44 18.38 16.60
N ASP A 496 5.34 17.61 16.00
CA ASP A 496 6.24 18.09 14.95
C ASP A 496 6.55 16.95 13.96
N GLY A 497 6.17 17.15 12.72
CA GLY A 497 6.48 16.24 11.64
C GLY A 497 7.83 16.56 11.02
N LYS A 498 8.59 15.51 10.71
CA LYS A 498 9.94 15.61 10.14
C LYS A 498 10.12 14.66 8.97
N ILE A 499 11.05 15.00 8.10
CA ILE A 499 11.52 14.13 7.02
C ILE A 499 13.01 13.93 7.13
N TYR A 500 13.44 12.68 7.03
CA TYR A 500 14.82 12.25 7.11
C TYR A 500 15.24 11.55 5.83
N ARG A 501 16.50 11.72 5.42
CA ARG A 501 17.13 10.93 4.38
C ARG A 501 17.94 9.80 5.01
N ILE A 502 17.87 8.60 4.44
CA ILE A 502 18.76 7.49 4.79
C ILE A 502 20.14 7.80 4.24
N VAL A 503 21.16 7.79 5.10
CA VAL A 503 22.55 8.09 4.79
C VAL A 503 23.48 7.04 5.41
N PRO A 504 24.76 6.95 4.96
CA PRO A 504 25.75 6.08 5.59
C PRO A 504 25.92 6.40 7.08
N GLY A 505 25.88 5.35 7.92
CA GLY A 505 26.26 5.44 9.32
C GLY A 505 27.78 5.70 9.47
N ALA A 506 28.16 6.29 10.60
CA ALA A 506 29.56 6.56 10.93
C ALA A 506 30.36 5.28 11.23
#